data_93a5a7f068d6dede00d777c8c335df2f
#
_entry.id   93a5a7f068d6dede00d777c8c335df2f
#
_cell.length_a   1.000
_cell.length_b   1.000
_cell.length_c   1.000
_cell.angle_alpha   90.00
_cell.angle_beta   90.00
_cell.angle_gamma   90.00
#
_symmetry.space_group_name_H-M   'P 1'
#
loop_
_entity.id
_entity.type
_entity.pdbx_description
1 polymer ?
#
loop_
_entity_poly.entity_id
_entity_poly.type
_entity_poly.pdbx_seq_one_letter_code
_entity_poly.pdbx_strand_id
1 'polypeptide(L)'
;IYNFTMAIPFILTPVVLTLISYIATASGLVPVVTQSVDWTVPILFSGYKATGSISGSILQLINLVVGICIYIPFIRRSEQKETAEFQQIVRQMEQDMETGESSGNLPLFLSHKYPYNYYAKTLSLDLKNALHRGQVDFFYQPQISREGNIHGIEALLRWQHPVTGYITPPVIFALAYEGGFLNELNSYLLNRACNDARILDPQLENDLILSINISAKQIEENGFFDNTYMVLKKTQLSRIHFALEITERSAMKITDSLMDDIKKLQNNGISFSLDDFGMGHNSILYPVSYTHLRAHE
;
A
#
# COMPACT_ATOMS: atom_id res chain seq x y z
N ILE A 1 1.70 12.73 -21.50
CA ILE A 1 0.98 11.60 -22.14
C ILE A 1 -0.42 12.11 -22.46
N TYR A 2 -0.80 12.13 -23.76
CA TYR A 2 -2.12 12.61 -24.20
C TYR A 2 -3.18 11.57 -23.86
N ASN A 3 -4.16 11.94 -23.04
CA ASN A 3 -5.30 11.08 -22.72
C ASN A 3 -6.33 11.17 -23.87
N PHE A 4 -6.20 10.30 -24.88
CA PHE A 4 -7.11 10.25 -26.03
C PHE A 4 -8.57 10.01 -25.64
N THR A 5 -8.84 9.37 -24.51
CA THR A 5 -10.20 9.15 -24.03
C THR A 5 -10.88 10.47 -23.71
N MET A 6 -10.15 11.45 -23.17
CA MET A 6 -10.68 12.78 -22.83
C MET A 6 -10.76 13.73 -24.04
N ALA A 7 -10.11 13.41 -25.15
CA ALA A 7 -10.24 14.19 -26.38
C ALA A 7 -11.65 14.11 -26.99
N ILE A 8 -12.35 12.99 -26.83
CA ILE A 8 -13.70 12.79 -27.35
C ILE A 8 -14.70 13.77 -26.71
N PRO A 9 -14.88 13.82 -25.37
CA PRO A 9 -15.81 14.75 -24.76
C PRO A 9 -15.37 16.21 -24.96
N PHE A 10 -14.07 16.49 -25.05
CA PHE A 10 -13.57 17.83 -25.32
C PHE A 10 -14.04 18.38 -26.67
N ILE A 11 -14.15 17.53 -27.70
CA ILE A 11 -14.67 17.92 -29.03
C ILE A 11 -16.19 17.85 -29.08
N LEU A 12 -16.78 16.78 -28.52
CA LEU A 12 -18.21 16.52 -28.59
C LEU A 12 -19.05 17.56 -27.83
N THR A 13 -18.60 17.95 -26.64
CA THR A 13 -19.37 18.86 -25.77
C THR A 13 -19.66 20.20 -26.42
N PRO A 14 -18.68 20.95 -26.96
CA PRO A 14 -18.96 22.23 -27.62
C PRO A 14 -19.93 22.08 -28.79
N VAL A 15 -19.82 21.00 -29.57
CA VAL A 15 -20.73 20.75 -30.71
C VAL A 15 -22.16 20.54 -30.26
N VAL A 16 -22.37 19.67 -29.25
CA VAL A 16 -23.71 19.41 -28.70
C VAL A 16 -24.32 20.65 -28.05
N LEU A 17 -23.54 21.37 -27.24
CA LEU A 17 -24.04 22.58 -26.57
C LEU A 17 -24.38 23.71 -27.56
N THR A 18 -23.58 23.86 -28.63
CA THR A 18 -23.87 24.80 -29.70
C THR A 18 -25.15 24.44 -30.43
N LEU A 19 -25.37 23.15 -30.73
CA LEU A 19 -26.59 22.67 -31.38
C LEU A 19 -27.84 22.92 -30.51
N ILE A 20 -27.75 22.62 -29.21
CA ILE A 20 -28.84 22.89 -28.26
C ILE A 20 -29.16 24.37 -28.22
N SER A 21 -28.15 25.21 -28.10
CA SER A 21 -28.31 26.65 -28.07
C SER A 21 -28.89 27.20 -29.38
N TYR A 22 -28.44 26.68 -30.52
CA TYR A 22 -29.01 27.02 -31.82
C TYR A 22 -30.49 26.65 -31.94
N ILE A 23 -30.87 25.43 -31.58
CA ILE A 23 -32.28 24.96 -31.60
C ILE A 23 -33.13 25.81 -30.68
N ALA A 24 -32.68 26.08 -29.45
CA ALA A 24 -33.41 26.90 -28.48
C ALA A 24 -33.66 28.34 -28.99
N THR A 25 -32.71 28.91 -29.67
CA THR A 25 -32.80 30.26 -30.26
C THR A 25 -33.67 30.25 -31.53
N ALA A 26 -33.46 29.29 -32.42
CA ALA A 26 -34.20 29.19 -33.69
C ALA A 26 -35.70 28.86 -33.46
N SER A 27 -36.04 28.14 -32.40
CA SER A 27 -37.42 27.87 -32.00
C SER A 27 -38.10 29.03 -31.25
N GLY A 28 -37.39 30.11 -30.98
CA GLY A 28 -37.88 31.26 -30.22
C GLY A 28 -38.02 31.06 -28.71
N LEU A 29 -37.55 29.92 -28.17
CA LEU A 29 -37.56 29.64 -26.72
C LEU A 29 -36.63 30.56 -25.94
N VAL A 30 -35.49 30.97 -26.57
CA VAL A 30 -34.51 31.84 -25.99
C VAL A 30 -34.25 33.00 -26.97
N PRO A 31 -34.33 34.28 -26.54
CA PRO A 31 -34.03 35.42 -27.39
C PRO A 31 -32.58 35.38 -27.91
N VAL A 32 -32.37 35.99 -29.06
CA VAL A 32 -31.03 36.20 -29.65
C VAL A 32 -30.18 37.04 -28.69
N VAL A 33 -28.88 36.73 -28.63
CA VAL A 33 -27.92 37.51 -27.86
C VAL A 33 -27.85 38.93 -28.39
N THR A 34 -28.09 39.89 -27.53
CA THR A 34 -28.15 41.33 -27.86
C THR A 34 -27.01 42.15 -27.22
N GLN A 35 -26.33 41.57 -26.21
CA GLN A 35 -25.27 42.28 -25.46
C GLN A 35 -24.07 41.38 -25.28
N SER A 36 -22.89 41.98 -25.31
CA SER A 36 -21.66 41.31 -24.90
C SER A 36 -21.61 41.14 -23.37
N VAL A 37 -21.07 40.00 -22.92
CA VAL A 37 -20.96 39.68 -21.49
C VAL A 37 -19.50 39.45 -21.15
N ASP A 38 -19.03 40.11 -20.08
CA ASP A 38 -17.69 39.89 -19.58
C ASP A 38 -17.50 38.44 -19.11
N TRP A 39 -16.35 37.88 -19.39
CA TRP A 39 -16.02 36.50 -19.04
C TRP A 39 -16.00 36.19 -17.52
N THR A 40 -15.93 37.25 -16.68
CA THR A 40 -15.98 37.16 -15.21
C THR A 40 -17.38 37.00 -14.64
N VAL A 41 -18.43 37.16 -15.44
CA VAL A 41 -19.81 37.04 -14.98
C VAL A 41 -20.14 35.58 -14.73
N PRO A 42 -20.71 35.21 -13.55
CA PRO A 42 -21.11 33.87 -13.27
C PRO A 42 -22.06 33.30 -14.34
N ILE A 43 -21.92 31.98 -14.62
CA ILE A 43 -22.52 31.31 -15.79
C ILE A 43 -24.04 31.53 -15.92
N LEU A 44 -24.79 31.50 -14.82
CA LEU A 44 -26.24 31.71 -14.84
C LEU A 44 -26.64 33.18 -15.12
N PHE A 45 -25.88 34.12 -14.59
CA PHE A 45 -26.12 35.53 -14.83
C PHE A 45 -25.70 35.99 -16.22
N SER A 46 -24.71 35.32 -16.82
CA SER A 46 -24.25 35.62 -18.16
C SER A 46 -25.34 35.37 -19.21
N GLY A 47 -26.13 34.27 -19.05
CA GLY A 47 -27.26 33.99 -19.92
C GLY A 47 -28.36 35.03 -19.88
N TYR A 48 -28.72 35.48 -18.69
CA TYR A 48 -29.66 36.60 -18.53
C TYR A 48 -29.14 37.92 -19.13
N LYS A 49 -27.90 38.24 -18.82
CA LYS A 49 -27.28 39.51 -19.31
C LYS A 49 -27.15 39.51 -20.84
N ALA A 50 -26.82 38.37 -21.45
CA ALA A 50 -26.67 38.24 -22.89
C ALA A 50 -28.00 38.36 -23.66
N THR A 51 -29.06 37.81 -23.13
CA THR A 51 -30.37 37.67 -23.82
C THR A 51 -31.45 38.58 -23.31
N GLY A 52 -31.24 39.22 -22.15
CA GLY A 52 -32.25 40.01 -21.45
C GLY A 52 -33.42 39.18 -20.90
N SER A 53 -33.31 37.84 -20.87
CA SER A 53 -34.36 36.93 -20.49
C SER A 53 -33.89 35.85 -19.54
N ILE A 54 -34.74 35.42 -18.60
CA ILE A 54 -34.48 34.30 -17.69
C ILE A 54 -34.27 32.97 -18.48
N SER A 55 -34.90 32.85 -19.66
CA SER A 55 -34.71 31.67 -20.54
C SER A 55 -33.29 31.49 -20.97
N GLY A 56 -32.46 32.59 -21.10
CA GLY A 56 -31.06 32.50 -21.34
C GLY A 56 -30.27 31.84 -20.18
N SER A 57 -30.65 32.16 -18.93
CA SER A 57 -30.05 31.49 -17.74
C SER A 57 -30.45 30.03 -17.64
N ILE A 58 -31.69 29.71 -17.96
CA ILE A 58 -32.20 28.33 -17.98
C ILE A 58 -31.43 27.51 -19.04
N LEU A 59 -31.24 28.07 -20.23
CA LEU A 59 -30.46 27.42 -21.30
C LEU A 59 -29.01 27.13 -20.84
N GLN A 60 -28.39 28.06 -20.14
CA GLN A 60 -27.04 27.85 -19.61
C GLN A 60 -26.98 26.76 -18.54
N LEU A 61 -28.00 26.69 -17.67
CA LEU A 61 -28.13 25.62 -16.71
C LEU A 61 -28.27 24.24 -17.40
N ILE A 62 -29.11 24.17 -18.44
CA ILE A 62 -29.27 22.97 -19.25
C ILE A 62 -27.95 22.58 -19.91
N ASN A 63 -27.28 23.53 -20.52
CA ASN A 63 -25.99 23.30 -21.15
C ASN A 63 -24.93 22.78 -20.14
N LEU A 64 -24.89 23.34 -18.93
CA LEU A 64 -24.01 22.88 -17.86
C LEU A 64 -24.30 21.41 -17.50
N VAL A 65 -25.56 21.07 -17.27
CA VAL A 65 -25.96 19.70 -16.94
C VAL A 65 -25.64 18.72 -18.08
N VAL A 66 -25.96 19.09 -19.30
CA VAL A 66 -25.65 18.26 -20.48
C VAL A 66 -24.15 18.07 -20.64
N GLY A 67 -23.34 19.14 -20.46
CA GLY A 67 -21.89 19.05 -20.48
C GLY A 67 -21.35 18.07 -19.43
N ILE A 68 -21.82 18.17 -18.19
CA ILE A 68 -21.47 17.25 -17.12
C ILE A 68 -21.84 15.81 -17.50
N CYS A 69 -23.06 15.59 -18.00
CA CYS A 69 -23.54 14.26 -18.42
C CYS A 69 -22.67 13.65 -19.55
N ILE A 70 -22.18 14.49 -20.48
CA ILE A 70 -21.26 14.02 -21.54
C ILE A 70 -19.91 13.62 -20.96
N TYR A 71 -19.36 14.39 -20.01
CA TYR A 71 -18.01 14.12 -19.45
C TYR A 71 -17.98 12.93 -18.49
N ILE A 72 -19.00 12.71 -17.67
CA ILE A 72 -19.01 11.67 -16.63
C ILE A 72 -18.59 10.29 -17.13
N PRO A 73 -19.14 9.73 -18.22
CA PRO A 73 -18.79 8.38 -18.67
C PRO A 73 -17.32 8.28 -19.11
N PHE A 74 -16.76 9.34 -19.66
CA PHE A 74 -15.35 9.37 -20.10
C PHE A 74 -14.40 9.51 -18.93
N ILE A 75 -14.73 10.33 -17.92
CA ILE A 75 -13.97 10.45 -16.67
C ILE A 75 -13.92 9.08 -15.98
N ARG A 76 -15.08 8.45 -15.75
CA ARG A 76 -15.15 7.12 -15.12
C ARG A 76 -14.33 6.07 -15.87
N ARG A 77 -14.39 6.09 -17.20
CA ARG A 77 -13.62 5.15 -18.03
C ARG A 77 -12.12 5.41 -17.96
N SER A 78 -11.71 6.67 -17.89
CA SER A 78 -10.30 7.04 -17.71
C SER A 78 -9.79 6.60 -16.35
N GLU A 79 -10.52 6.87 -15.28
CA GLU A 79 -10.18 6.45 -13.92
C GLU A 79 -10.09 4.92 -13.80
N GLN A 80 -11.04 4.18 -14.37
CA GLN A 80 -11.01 2.72 -14.37
C GLN A 80 -9.78 2.17 -15.09
N LYS A 81 -9.40 2.79 -16.22
CA LYS A 81 -8.21 2.39 -16.97
C LYS A 81 -6.93 2.65 -16.18
N GLU A 82 -6.79 3.83 -15.59
CA GLU A 82 -5.63 4.19 -14.76
C GLU A 82 -5.52 3.27 -13.53
N THR A 83 -6.64 2.99 -12.87
CA THR A 83 -6.70 2.05 -11.74
C THR A 83 -6.26 0.64 -12.16
N ALA A 84 -6.77 0.14 -13.29
CA ALA A 84 -6.42 -1.19 -13.79
C ALA A 84 -4.93 -1.28 -14.18
N GLU A 85 -4.37 -0.23 -14.79
CA GLU A 85 -2.95 -0.14 -15.11
C GLU A 85 -2.11 -0.17 -13.84
N PHE A 86 -2.47 0.62 -12.83
CA PHE A 86 -1.75 0.64 -11.55
C PHE A 86 -1.80 -0.72 -10.84
N GLN A 87 -2.96 -1.38 -10.80
CA GLN A 87 -3.09 -2.74 -10.26
C GLN A 87 -2.25 -3.77 -11.01
N GLN A 88 -2.16 -3.65 -12.34
CA GLN A 88 -1.31 -4.53 -13.14
C GLN A 88 0.17 -4.34 -12.81
N ILE A 89 0.60 -3.10 -12.61
CA ILE A 89 1.97 -2.78 -12.23
C ILE A 89 2.31 -3.35 -10.85
N VAL A 90 1.42 -3.22 -9.87
CA VAL A 90 1.65 -3.82 -8.54
C VAL A 90 1.83 -5.33 -8.65
N ARG A 91 0.97 -6.01 -9.42
CA ARG A 91 1.13 -7.46 -9.67
C ARG A 91 2.47 -7.79 -10.34
N GLN A 92 2.93 -6.96 -11.27
CA GLN A 92 4.25 -7.13 -11.88
C GLN A 92 5.37 -6.98 -10.86
N MET A 93 5.28 -5.99 -9.95
CA MET A 93 6.25 -5.81 -8.87
C MET A 93 6.29 -7.04 -7.93
N GLU A 94 5.15 -7.62 -7.62
CA GLU A 94 5.05 -8.84 -6.80
C GLU A 94 5.73 -10.01 -7.48
N GLN A 95 5.47 -10.23 -8.78
CA GLN A 95 6.12 -11.28 -9.56
C GLN A 95 7.64 -11.07 -9.68
N ASP A 96 8.06 -9.82 -9.87
CA ASP A 96 9.49 -9.48 -9.94
C ASP A 96 10.18 -9.73 -8.58
N MET A 97 9.49 -9.50 -7.45
CA MET A 97 10.00 -9.87 -6.12
C MET A 97 10.17 -11.37 -5.97
N GLU A 98 9.16 -12.17 -6.29
CA GLU A 98 9.21 -13.65 -6.22
C GLU A 98 10.35 -14.20 -7.09
N THR A 99 10.46 -13.68 -8.31
CA THR A 99 11.54 -14.06 -9.23
C THR A 99 12.91 -13.62 -8.71
N GLY A 100 13.00 -12.42 -8.18
CA GLY A 100 14.21 -11.84 -7.59
C GLY A 100 14.67 -12.61 -6.37
N GLU A 101 13.77 -12.98 -5.49
CA GLU A 101 14.05 -13.85 -4.34
C GLU A 101 14.56 -15.22 -4.77
N SER A 102 13.96 -15.80 -5.80
CA SER A 102 14.38 -17.10 -6.35
C SER A 102 15.76 -17.05 -6.98
N SER A 103 16.11 -15.97 -7.66
CA SER A 103 17.40 -15.80 -8.38
C SER A 103 18.50 -15.16 -7.53
N GLY A 104 18.20 -14.64 -6.33
CA GLY A 104 19.12 -13.88 -5.49
C GLY A 104 19.35 -12.44 -5.93
N ASN A 105 18.60 -11.95 -6.93
CA ASN A 105 18.68 -10.59 -7.48
C ASN A 105 17.38 -9.84 -7.22
N LEU A 106 17.26 -9.22 -6.06
CA LEU A 106 16.09 -8.42 -5.72
C LEU A 106 15.96 -7.20 -6.64
N PRO A 107 14.75 -6.90 -7.13
CA PRO A 107 14.50 -5.73 -7.96
C PRO A 107 14.71 -4.44 -7.16
N LEU A 108 15.14 -3.38 -7.87
CA LEU A 108 15.23 -2.01 -7.36
C LEU A 108 14.14 -1.17 -8.01
N PHE A 109 12.95 -1.17 -7.44
CA PHE A 109 11.74 -0.58 -8.02
C PHE A 109 11.82 0.93 -8.29
N LEU A 110 12.54 1.66 -7.42
CA LEU A 110 12.70 3.10 -7.57
C LEU A 110 13.78 3.47 -8.60
N SER A 111 14.53 2.48 -9.11
CA SER A 111 15.53 2.69 -10.15
C SER A 111 14.88 3.04 -11.49
N HIS A 112 15.49 3.97 -12.23
CA HIS A 112 15.07 4.34 -13.59
C HIS A 112 15.15 3.19 -14.61
N LYS A 113 15.76 2.07 -14.27
CA LYS A 113 15.81 0.88 -15.13
C LYS A 113 14.46 0.20 -15.32
N TYR A 114 13.54 0.38 -14.37
CA TYR A 114 12.23 -0.25 -14.44
C TYR A 114 11.18 0.70 -15.06
N PRO A 115 10.37 0.22 -16.00
CA PRO A 115 9.40 1.05 -16.72
C PRO A 115 8.31 1.60 -15.80
N TYR A 116 8.09 0.96 -14.65
CA TYR A 116 7.08 1.31 -13.65
C TYR A 116 7.62 2.11 -12.46
N ASN A 117 8.86 2.65 -12.54
CA ASN A 117 9.46 3.36 -11.41
C ASN A 117 8.65 4.59 -10.93
N TYR A 118 7.89 5.21 -11.84
CA TYR A 118 6.97 6.29 -11.48
C TYR A 118 5.91 5.82 -10.48
N TYR A 119 5.26 4.70 -10.77
CA TYR A 119 4.25 4.10 -9.88
C TYR A 119 4.88 3.60 -8.56
N ALA A 120 6.07 3.02 -8.62
CA ALA A 120 6.80 2.59 -7.44
C ALA A 120 7.14 3.76 -6.50
N LYS A 121 7.54 4.92 -7.05
CA LYS A 121 7.76 6.15 -6.28
C LYS A 121 6.47 6.66 -5.63
N THR A 122 5.36 6.64 -6.36
CA THR A 122 4.05 6.99 -5.82
C THR A 122 3.69 6.08 -4.66
N LEU A 123 3.79 4.75 -4.85
CA LEU A 123 3.54 3.78 -3.79
C LEU A 123 4.44 3.95 -2.57
N SER A 124 5.73 4.26 -2.78
CA SER A 124 6.66 4.50 -1.66
C SER A 124 6.24 5.72 -0.82
N LEU A 125 5.79 6.80 -1.47
CA LEU A 125 5.25 7.98 -0.78
C LEU A 125 3.92 7.67 -0.08
N ASP A 126 3.03 6.92 -0.74
CA ASP A 126 1.74 6.52 -0.18
C ASP A 126 1.93 5.59 1.01
N LEU A 127 2.91 4.67 0.96
CA LEU A 127 3.29 3.82 2.10
C LEU A 127 3.75 4.66 3.29
N LYS A 128 4.64 5.62 3.07
CA LYS A 128 5.12 6.51 4.14
C LYS A 128 3.97 7.30 4.77
N ASN A 129 3.05 7.82 3.97
CA ASN A 129 1.86 8.49 4.45
C ASN A 129 0.90 7.53 5.19
N ALA A 130 0.81 6.27 4.73
CA ALA A 130 -0.01 5.23 5.35
C ALA A 130 0.47 4.87 6.75
N LEU A 131 1.78 4.85 7.00
CA LEU A 131 2.35 4.67 8.35
C LEU A 131 1.86 5.78 9.30
N HIS A 132 1.95 7.04 8.88
CA HIS A 132 1.49 8.17 9.71
C HIS A 132 -0.02 8.17 9.97
N ARG A 133 -0.81 7.54 9.09
CA ARG A 133 -2.27 7.43 9.21
C ARG A 133 -2.74 6.15 9.88
N GLY A 134 -1.85 5.24 10.25
CA GLY A 134 -2.21 3.95 10.81
C GLY A 134 -2.96 3.03 9.85
N GLN A 135 -2.65 3.10 8.56
CA GLN A 135 -3.29 2.31 7.50
C GLN A 135 -2.53 1.01 7.16
N VAL A 136 -1.36 0.82 7.73
CA VAL A 136 -0.58 -0.41 7.67
C VAL A 136 -0.84 -1.18 8.94
N ASP A 137 -1.27 -2.44 8.84
CA ASP A 137 -1.75 -3.19 9.98
C ASP A 137 -1.31 -4.66 9.93
N PHE A 138 -1.56 -5.40 11.02
CA PHE A 138 -1.38 -6.83 11.09
C PHE A 138 -2.72 -7.57 11.03
N PHE A 139 -2.74 -8.67 10.28
CA PHE A 139 -3.73 -9.72 10.44
C PHE A 139 -3.09 -10.83 11.25
N TYR A 140 -3.83 -11.36 12.20
CA TYR A 140 -3.32 -12.38 13.11
C TYR A 140 -3.86 -13.74 12.72
N GLN A 141 -2.94 -14.68 12.39
CA GLN A 141 -3.27 -16.05 12.04
C GLN A 141 -2.97 -16.96 13.24
N PRO A 142 -3.98 -17.68 13.80
CA PRO A 142 -3.74 -18.57 14.90
C PRO A 142 -2.95 -19.80 14.47
N GLN A 143 -1.97 -20.20 15.30
CA GLN A 143 -1.19 -21.41 15.17
C GLN A 143 -1.75 -22.45 16.15
N ILE A 144 -2.20 -23.60 15.62
CA ILE A 144 -2.91 -24.63 16.39
C ILE A 144 -2.00 -25.84 16.57
N SER A 145 -1.87 -26.34 17.81
CA SER A 145 -1.14 -27.55 18.13
C SER A 145 -1.88 -28.82 17.62
N ARG A 146 -1.20 -29.95 17.61
CA ARG A 146 -1.82 -31.26 17.25
C ARG A 146 -3.00 -31.63 18.14
N GLU A 147 -3.02 -31.12 19.38
CA GLU A 147 -4.10 -31.33 20.35
C GLU A 147 -5.29 -30.40 20.16
N GLY A 148 -5.23 -29.47 19.18
CA GLY A 148 -6.29 -28.51 18.85
C GLY A 148 -6.27 -27.22 19.67
N ASN A 149 -5.23 -26.98 20.47
CA ASN A 149 -5.08 -25.76 21.26
C ASN A 149 -4.33 -24.67 20.48
N ILE A 150 -4.72 -23.42 20.64
CA ILE A 150 -3.96 -22.29 20.13
C ILE A 150 -2.73 -22.10 21.01
N HIS A 151 -1.53 -22.21 20.42
CA HIS A 151 -0.26 -22.01 21.13
C HIS A 151 0.49 -20.77 20.64
N GLY A 152 0.09 -20.21 19.50
CA GLY A 152 0.69 -19.03 18.92
C GLY A 152 -0.25 -18.28 17.97
N ILE A 153 0.15 -17.09 17.62
CA ILE A 153 -0.45 -16.27 16.57
C ILE A 153 0.67 -15.67 15.73
N GLU A 154 0.51 -15.64 14.42
CA GLU A 154 1.44 -15.01 13.50
C GLU A 154 0.91 -13.67 13.05
N ALA A 155 1.74 -12.62 13.20
CA ALA A 155 1.44 -11.26 12.77
C ALA A 155 1.80 -11.08 11.30
N LEU A 156 0.81 -11.13 10.43
CA LEU A 156 0.95 -11.01 8.99
C LEU A 156 0.72 -9.57 8.55
N LEU A 157 1.77 -8.90 8.11
CA LEU A 157 1.71 -7.53 7.61
C LEU A 157 0.72 -7.38 6.46
N ARG A 158 -0.14 -6.37 6.56
CA ARG A 158 -1.13 -6.01 5.53
C ARG A 158 -1.14 -4.51 5.29
N TRP A 159 -1.09 -4.14 4.05
CA TRP A 159 -1.35 -2.77 3.62
C TRP A 159 -2.40 -2.79 2.51
N GLN A 160 -3.59 -2.27 2.84
CA GLN A 160 -4.66 -2.11 1.86
C GLN A 160 -4.58 -0.72 1.25
N HIS A 161 -3.98 -0.64 0.08
CA HIS A 161 -3.92 0.61 -0.67
C HIS A 161 -5.27 0.91 -1.33
N PRO A 162 -5.79 2.16 -1.27
CA PRO A 162 -7.16 2.49 -1.70
C PRO A 162 -7.42 2.25 -3.20
N VAL A 163 -6.38 2.28 -4.03
CA VAL A 163 -6.50 2.11 -5.50
C VAL A 163 -6.11 0.71 -5.94
N THR A 164 -5.00 0.17 -5.42
CA THR A 164 -4.44 -1.10 -5.90
C THR A 164 -4.92 -2.32 -5.13
N GLY A 165 -5.52 -2.14 -3.95
CA GLY A 165 -5.87 -3.23 -3.05
C GLY A 165 -4.71 -3.64 -2.15
N TYR A 166 -4.67 -4.91 -1.75
CA TYR A 166 -3.61 -5.43 -0.90
C TYR A 166 -2.27 -5.49 -1.64
N ILE A 167 -1.22 -5.04 -0.96
CA ILE A 167 0.17 -5.10 -1.40
C ILE A 167 0.91 -6.07 -0.48
N THR A 168 1.71 -6.96 -1.07
CA THR A 168 2.42 -8.01 -0.36
C THR A 168 3.60 -7.47 0.47
N PRO A 169 3.92 -8.10 1.63
CA PRO A 169 5.01 -7.66 2.49
C PRO A 169 6.36 -7.49 1.78
N PRO A 170 6.81 -8.38 0.88
CA PRO A 170 8.08 -8.18 0.17
C PRO A 170 8.16 -6.86 -0.59
N VAL A 171 7.08 -6.46 -1.27
CA VAL A 171 7.01 -5.17 -1.98
C VAL A 171 7.02 -4.01 -0.98
N ILE A 172 6.29 -4.12 0.14
CA ILE A 172 6.27 -3.09 1.20
C ILE A 172 7.68 -2.83 1.73
N PHE A 173 8.41 -3.90 2.08
CA PHE A 173 9.78 -3.79 2.61
C PHE A 173 10.76 -3.25 1.56
N ALA A 174 10.65 -3.67 0.29
CA ALA A 174 11.47 -3.14 -0.80
C ALA A 174 11.26 -1.63 -1.00
N LEU A 175 9.99 -1.18 -1.04
CA LEU A 175 9.66 0.25 -1.18
C LEU A 175 10.16 1.08 0.00
N ALA A 176 10.06 0.57 1.23
CA ALA A 176 10.55 1.26 2.43
C ALA A 176 12.09 1.32 2.46
N TYR A 177 12.76 0.24 2.08
CA TYR A 177 14.21 0.18 1.99
C TYR A 177 14.74 1.17 0.95
N GLU A 178 14.26 1.10 -0.28
CA GLU A 178 14.69 2.00 -1.35
C GLU A 178 14.28 3.46 -1.11
N GLY A 179 13.15 3.68 -0.42
CA GLY A 179 12.66 5.00 -0.02
C GLY A 179 13.41 5.61 1.18
N GLY A 180 14.31 4.83 1.82
CA GLY A 180 15.13 5.30 2.95
C GLY A 180 14.37 5.46 4.27
N PHE A 181 13.24 4.75 4.45
CA PHE A 181 12.43 4.80 5.68
C PHE A 181 12.14 3.41 6.29
N LEU A 182 12.97 2.41 5.97
CA LEU A 182 12.82 1.04 6.50
C LEU A 182 12.84 1.02 8.04
N ASN A 183 13.71 1.80 8.67
CA ASN A 183 13.78 1.89 10.14
C ASN A 183 12.50 2.49 10.75
N GLU A 184 11.87 3.44 10.07
CA GLU A 184 10.59 4.01 10.47
C GLU A 184 9.47 2.96 10.38
N LEU A 185 9.42 2.21 9.27
CA LEU A 185 8.51 1.08 9.09
C LEU A 185 8.72 0.03 10.19
N ASN A 186 9.95 -0.39 10.46
CA ASN A 186 10.28 -1.37 11.48
C ASN A 186 9.80 -0.93 12.87
N SER A 187 10.10 0.32 13.24
CA SER A 187 9.67 0.89 14.51
C SER A 187 8.15 0.96 14.63
N TYR A 188 7.48 1.33 13.55
CA TYR A 188 6.01 1.36 13.49
C TYR A 188 5.43 -0.05 13.72
N LEU A 189 5.91 -1.07 12.99
CA LEU A 189 5.41 -2.44 13.08
C LEU A 189 5.65 -3.06 14.46
N LEU A 190 6.83 -2.88 15.04
CA LEU A 190 7.13 -3.36 16.39
C LEU A 190 6.23 -2.71 17.43
N ASN A 191 6.05 -1.40 17.37
CA ASN A 191 5.15 -0.70 18.29
C ASN A 191 3.69 -1.13 18.12
N ARG A 192 3.25 -1.39 16.88
CA ARG A 192 1.92 -1.89 16.59
C ARG A 192 1.71 -3.28 17.21
N ALA A 193 2.62 -4.22 16.98
CA ALA A 193 2.57 -5.56 17.57
C ALA A 193 2.57 -5.51 19.10
N CYS A 194 3.39 -4.64 19.71
CA CYS A 194 3.42 -4.46 21.15
C CYS A 194 2.11 -3.90 21.70
N ASN A 195 1.48 -2.96 21.01
CA ASN A 195 0.20 -2.39 21.44
C ASN A 195 -0.91 -3.43 21.37
N ASP A 196 -0.96 -4.21 20.30
CA ASP A 196 -1.95 -5.28 20.14
C ASP A 196 -1.73 -6.39 21.18
N ALA A 197 -0.47 -6.75 21.44
CA ALA A 197 -0.11 -7.70 22.50
C ALA A 197 -0.56 -7.21 23.89
N ARG A 198 -0.38 -5.93 24.23
CA ARG A 198 -0.86 -5.38 25.51
C ARG A 198 -2.37 -5.47 25.70
N ILE A 199 -3.12 -5.38 24.60
CA ILE A 199 -4.58 -5.50 24.62
C ILE A 199 -4.99 -6.97 24.82
N LEU A 200 -4.26 -7.90 24.19
CA LEU A 200 -4.57 -9.32 24.21
C LEU A 200 -4.08 -10.02 25.48
N ASP A 201 -2.89 -9.70 25.98
CA ASP A 201 -2.21 -10.38 27.09
C ASP A 201 -3.10 -10.60 28.34
N PRO A 202 -3.84 -9.59 28.86
CA PRO A 202 -4.68 -9.78 30.04
C PRO A 202 -5.94 -10.65 29.78
N GLN A 203 -6.25 -10.98 28.53
CA GLN A 203 -7.39 -11.80 28.15
C GLN A 203 -7.04 -13.28 28.01
N LEU A 204 -5.74 -13.61 28.07
CA LEU A 204 -5.25 -14.98 27.89
C LEU A 204 -5.27 -15.77 29.20
N GLU A 205 -5.66 -17.03 29.14
CA GLU A 205 -5.55 -17.98 30.25
C GLU A 205 -4.20 -18.72 30.23
N ASN A 206 -3.65 -18.96 29.03
CA ASN A 206 -2.40 -19.66 28.81
C ASN A 206 -1.38 -18.78 28.08
N ASP A 207 -0.12 -19.17 28.14
CA ASP A 207 0.95 -18.51 27.42
C ASP A 207 0.76 -18.66 25.90
N LEU A 208 1.08 -17.60 25.17
CA LEU A 208 0.90 -17.48 23.73
C LEU A 208 2.17 -16.95 23.07
N ILE A 209 2.57 -17.53 21.95
CA ILE A 209 3.66 -17.00 21.13
C ILE A 209 3.09 -16.01 20.11
N LEU A 210 3.64 -14.81 20.03
CA LEU A 210 3.36 -13.85 18.97
C LEU A 210 4.55 -13.78 18.03
N SER A 211 4.39 -14.36 16.86
CA SER A 211 5.40 -14.42 15.81
C SER A 211 5.33 -13.22 14.88
N ILE A 212 6.49 -12.66 14.55
CA ILE A 212 6.65 -11.55 13.61
C ILE A 212 7.68 -11.92 12.57
N ASN A 213 7.30 -11.88 11.30
CA ASN A 213 8.18 -12.14 10.17
C ASN A 213 9.20 -11.02 9.97
N ILE A 214 10.49 -11.38 9.81
CA ILE A 214 11.60 -10.46 9.57
C ILE A 214 12.27 -10.78 8.25
N SER A 215 12.46 -9.77 7.41
CA SER A 215 13.19 -9.88 6.16
C SER A 215 14.71 -9.76 6.35
N ALA A 216 15.49 -10.31 5.39
CA ALA A 216 16.94 -10.17 5.37
C ALA A 216 17.40 -8.70 5.42
N LYS A 217 16.67 -7.80 4.75
CA LYS A 217 16.99 -6.37 4.73
C LYS A 217 16.84 -5.69 6.08
N GLN A 218 15.86 -6.12 6.88
CA GLN A 218 15.70 -5.61 8.25
C GLN A 218 16.85 -6.05 9.14
N ILE A 219 17.32 -7.29 8.99
CA ILE A 219 18.46 -7.84 9.75
C ILE A 219 19.77 -7.11 9.41
N GLU A 220 19.95 -6.73 8.14
CA GLU A 220 21.13 -6.00 7.64
C GLU A 220 21.16 -4.53 8.08
N GLU A 221 19.99 -3.96 8.54
CA GLU A 221 19.90 -2.57 8.95
C GLU A 221 20.58 -2.30 10.30
N ASN A 222 21.43 -1.26 10.32
CA ASN A 222 22.10 -0.84 11.53
C ASN A 222 21.11 -0.43 12.63
N GLY A 223 21.26 -1.00 13.82
CA GLY A 223 20.42 -0.68 14.98
C GLY A 223 19.08 -1.41 15.01
N PHE A 224 18.79 -2.32 14.07
CA PHE A 224 17.55 -3.11 14.08
C PHE A 224 17.40 -3.91 15.38
N PHE A 225 18.44 -4.64 15.79
CA PHE A 225 18.41 -5.48 17.00
C PHE A 225 18.28 -4.65 18.28
N ASP A 226 19.03 -3.55 18.37
CA ASP A 226 18.96 -2.65 19.53
C ASP A 226 17.56 -2.01 19.66
N ASN A 227 17.00 -1.53 18.54
CA ASN A 227 15.65 -0.98 18.53
C ASN A 227 14.61 -2.03 18.91
N THR A 228 14.69 -3.22 18.32
CA THR A 228 13.82 -4.35 18.63
C THR A 228 13.87 -4.69 20.12
N TYR A 229 15.08 -4.83 20.67
CA TYR A 229 15.27 -5.07 22.10
C TYR A 229 14.63 -3.99 22.97
N MET A 230 14.89 -2.72 22.65
CA MET A 230 14.36 -1.60 23.42
C MET A 230 12.83 -1.52 23.42
N VAL A 231 12.22 -1.80 22.26
CA VAL A 231 10.75 -1.78 22.12
C VAL A 231 10.12 -2.97 22.85
N LEU A 232 10.60 -4.18 22.61
CA LEU A 232 10.02 -5.40 23.18
C LEU A 232 10.25 -5.45 24.72
N LYS A 233 11.40 -5.03 25.21
CA LYS A 233 11.68 -4.98 26.66
C LYS A 233 10.75 -4.01 27.43
N LYS A 234 10.37 -2.88 26.82
CA LYS A 234 9.43 -1.93 27.42
C LYS A 234 8.00 -2.47 27.47
N THR A 235 7.71 -3.52 26.72
CA THR A 235 6.40 -4.15 26.66
C THR A 235 6.35 -5.25 27.69
N GLN A 236 5.99 -4.90 28.94
CA GLN A 236 5.86 -5.86 30.02
C GLN A 236 4.58 -6.68 29.79
N LEU A 237 4.74 -7.93 29.36
CA LEU A 237 3.67 -8.90 29.12
C LEU A 237 3.84 -10.08 30.07
N SER A 238 2.73 -10.68 30.47
CA SER A 238 2.71 -11.78 31.42
C SER A 238 2.62 -13.14 30.75
N ARG A 239 1.96 -13.21 29.59
CA ARG A 239 1.62 -14.45 28.88
C ARG A 239 2.03 -14.47 27.42
N ILE A 240 2.21 -13.30 26.79
CA ILE A 240 2.65 -13.24 25.39
C ILE A 240 4.17 -13.20 25.33
N HIS A 241 4.74 -14.15 24.58
CA HIS A 241 6.16 -14.25 24.26
C HIS A 241 6.39 -13.94 22.79
N PHE A 242 7.28 -13.01 22.49
CA PHE A 242 7.60 -12.65 21.12
C PHE A 242 8.53 -13.68 20.46
N ALA A 243 8.21 -14.05 19.23
CA ALA A 243 9.08 -14.80 18.33
C ALA A 243 9.35 -13.99 17.06
N LEU A 244 10.59 -13.98 16.62
CA LEU A 244 10.99 -13.39 15.35
C LEU A 244 11.24 -14.52 14.34
N GLU A 245 10.50 -14.52 13.24
CA GLU A 245 10.57 -15.56 12.22
C GLU A 245 11.39 -15.05 11.04
N ILE A 246 12.41 -15.81 10.69
CA ILE A 246 13.30 -15.49 9.56
C ILE A 246 13.22 -16.63 8.55
N THR A 247 13.19 -16.27 7.26
CA THR A 247 13.23 -17.31 6.20
C THR A 247 14.60 -17.98 6.16
N GLU A 248 14.66 -19.24 5.70
CA GLU A 248 15.90 -20.00 5.51
C GLU A 248 16.98 -19.20 4.76
N ARG A 249 16.58 -18.48 3.69
CA ARG A 249 17.49 -17.63 2.90
C ARG A 249 18.05 -16.43 3.67
N SER A 250 17.25 -15.85 4.55
CA SER A 250 17.68 -14.76 5.42
C SER A 250 18.70 -15.26 6.44
N ALA A 251 18.49 -16.48 6.96
CA ALA A 251 19.41 -17.13 7.90
C ALA A 251 20.80 -17.37 7.30
N MET A 252 20.91 -17.70 6.01
CA MET A 252 22.20 -17.91 5.34
C MET A 252 23.11 -16.66 5.32
N LYS A 253 22.56 -15.48 5.54
CA LYS A 253 23.30 -14.21 5.56
C LYS A 253 23.74 -13.79 6.96
N ILE A 254 23.44 -14.60 7.97
CA ILE A 254 23.77 -14.29 9.36
C ILE A 254 25.29 -14.46 9.55
N THR A 255 25.95 -13.35 9.92
CA THR A 255 27.35 -13.31 10.29
C THR A 255 27.53 -13.63 11.79
N ASP A 256 28.77 -13.89 12.24
CA ASP A 256 29.06 -14.13 13.66
C ASP A 256 28.61 -12.94 14.54
N SER A 257 28.78 -11.71 14.04
CA SER A 257 28.33 -10.51 14.74
C SER A 257 26.80 -10.48 14.91
N LEU A 258 26.06 -10.82 13.85
CA LEU A 258 24.59 -10.90 13.91
C LEU A 258 24.12 -12.02 14.82
N MET A 259 24.88 -13.14 14.89
CA MET A 259 24.58 -14.23 15.81
C MET A 259 24.70 -13.79 17.29
N ASP A 260 25.64 -12.93 17.62
CA ASP A 260 25.77 -12.39 18.97
C ASP A 260 24.59 -11.47 19.33
N ASP A 261 24.07 -10.68 18.38
CA ASP A 261 22.90 -9.85 18.58
C ASP A 261 21.63 -10.69 18.73
N ILE A 262 21.48 -11.77 17.95
CA ILE A 262 20.40 -12.76 18.13
C ILE A 262 20.45 -13.37 19.53
N LYS A 263 21.62 -13.81 19.99
CA LYS A 263 21.79 -14.37 21.34
C LYS A 263 21.42 -13.37 22.44
N LYS A 264 21.73 -12.08 22.25
CA LYS A 264 21.31 -11.03 23.20
C LYS A 264 19.79 -10.95 23.31
N LEU A 265 19.07 -11.01 22.17
CA LEU A 265 17.60 -11.02 22.17
C LEU A 265 17.06 -12.28 22.83
N GLN A 266 17.62 -13.48 22.51
CA GLN A 266 17.22 -14.75 23.13
C GLN A 266 17.39 -14.76 24.63
N ASN A 267 18.51 -14.25 25.13
CA ASN A 267 18.79 -14.12 26.58
C ASN A 267 17.79 -13.19 27.29
N ASN A 268 17.05 -12.39 26.54
CA ASN A 268 16.00 -11.48 27.06
C ASN A 268 14.58 -11.99 26.74
N GLY A 269 14.43 -13.28 26.42
CA GLY A 269 13.12 -13.94 26.29
C GLY A 269 12.45 -13.77 24.91
N ILE A 270 13.19 -13.29 23.89
CA ILE A 270 12.68 -13.21 22.51
C ILE A 270 13.17 -14.45 21.78
N SER A 271 12.27 -15.28 21.30
CA SER A 271 12.64 -16.46 20.52
C SER A 271 12.88 -16.14 19.05
N PHE A 272 13.69 -16.96 18.40
CA PHE A 272 13.91 -16.93 16.96
C PHE A 272 13.53 -18.29 16.38
N SER A 273 12.81 -18.25 15.26
CA SER A 273 12.44 -19.44 14.49
C SER A 273 12.82 -19.26 13.01
N LEU A 274 13.07 -20.40 12.38
CA LEU A 274 13.24 -20.48 10.93
C LEU A 274 11.90 -20.84 10.32
N ASP A 275 11.43 -20.00 9.42
CA ASP A 275 10.24 -20.25 8.62
C ASP A 275 10.61 -20.91 7.28
N ASP A 276 9.68 -21.68 6.71
CA ASP A 276 9.86 -22.42 5.43
C ASP A 276 11.05 -23.39 5.41
N PHE A 277 11.40 -23.99 6.55
CA PHE A 277 12.50 -24.93 6.62
C PHE A 277 12.25 -26.19 5.77
N GLY A 278 13.18 -26.46 4.83
CA GLY A 278 13.10 -27.63 3.94
C GLY A 278 12.45 -27.38 2.58
N MET A 279 11.94 -26.19 2.30
CA MET A 279 11.39 -25.84 0.98
C MET A 279 12.46 -25.40 -0.02
N GLY A 280 13.72 -25.20 0.42
CA GLY A 280 14.87 -24.83 -0.41
C GLY A 280 15.64 -26.04 -0.92
N HIS A 281 16.21 -25.96 -2.14
CA HIS A 281 16.95 -27.05 -2.80
C HIS A 281 18.28 -27.46 -2.12
N ASN A 282 18.66 -26.89 -0.98
CA ASN A 282 19.97 -27.10 -0.33
C ASN A 282 19.91 -27.43 1.17
N SER A 283 18.84 -28.01 1.66
CA SER A 283 18.59 -28.26 3.09
C SER A 283 19.58 -29.25 3.81
N ILE A 284 20.61 -29.74 3.14
CA ILE A 284 21.51 -30.78 3.69
C ILE A 284 22.88 -30.22 4.17
N LEU A 285 23.19 -28.94 3.95
CA LEU A 285 24.52 -28.37 4.18
C LEU A 285 24.58 -27.30 5.29
N TYR A 286 23.69 -27.35 6.29
CA TYR A 286 23.78 -26.37 7.39
C TYR A 286 24.86 -26.76 8.41
N PRO A 287 25.81 -25.88 8.71
CA PRO A 287 26.74 -26.08 9.83
C PRO A 287 25.95 -26.13 11.15
N VAL A 288 26.43 -26.92 12.09
CA VAL A 288 25.93 -27.15 13.46
C VAL A 288 25.66 -25.85 14.26
N SER A 289 26.06 -24.69 13.75
CA SER A 289 25.91 -23.37 14.39
C SER A 289 24.46 -22.85 14.50
N TYR A 290 23.49 -23.44 13.78
CA TYR A 290 22.07 -23.01 13.78
C TYR A 290 21.17 -23.80 14.74
N THR A 291 21.73 -24.70 15.56
CA THR A 291 20.97 -25.53 16.53
C THR A 291 20.24 -24.72 17.61
N HIS A 292 20.47 -23.42 17.69
CA HIS A 292 19.79 -22.52 18.63
C HIS A 292 18.49 -21.89 18.06
N LEU A 293 18.22 -22.09 16.77
CA LEU A 293 16.97 -21.66 16.13
C LEU A 293 15.99 -22.84 16.11
N ARG A 294 14.77 -22.63 16.58
CA ARG A 294 13.72 -23.65 16.46
C ARG A 294 13.20 -23.65 15.02
N ALA A 295 13.13 -24.83 14.38
CA ALA A 295 12.41 -24.98 13.12
C ALA A 295 10.91 -25.14 13.44
N HIS A 296 10.04 -24.39 12.78
CA HIS A 296 8.62 -24.70 12.70
C HIS A 296 8.40 -25.67 11.53
N GLU A 297 7.93 -26.90 11.85
CA GLU A 297 7.45 -27.88 10.87
C GLU A 297 5.95 -27.66 10.60
#